data_6130c309ed0a026a826d1c951768e6bd
#
_entry.id   6130c309ed0a026a826d1c951768e6bd
#
_cell.length_a   1.000
_cell.length_b   1.000
_cell.length_c   1.000
_cell.angle_alpha   90.00
_cell.angle_beta   90.00
_cell.angle_gamma   90.00
#
_symmetry.space_group_name_H-M   'P 1'
#
loop_
_entity.id
_entity.type
_entity.pdbx_description
1 polymer ?
#
loop_
_entity_poly.entity_id
_entity_poly.type
_entity_poly.pdbx_seq_one_letter_code
_entity_poly.pdbx_strand_id
1 'polypeptide(L)'
;MLKVYLAGEIHTNWREEIIDLCNKDKLDIKFTSPVTDHEASDNCGVEILGEEEKNMWKDRKGANINSIRTKKSIQDSDVVVVKFGEKYKQWNAAFDAGYASALNKSIIVIHNDEHQHALKEVDASASAVAADQHQVVRILKYILEGS
;
A
#
# COMPACT_ATOMS: atom_id res chain seq x y z
N MET A 1 9.43 -14.21 -10.43
CA MET A 1 8.36 -13.81 -9.49
C MET A 1 8.55 -12.35 -9.10
N LEU A 2 7.63 -11.50 -9.47
CA LEU A 2 7.62 -10.08 -9.11
C LEU A 2 7.01 -9.92 -7.70
N LYS A 3 7.61 -9.09 -6.85
CA LYS A 3 7.10 -8.82 -5.50
C LYS A 3 6.44 -7.45 -5.47
N VAL A 4 5.17 -7.40 -5.13
CA VAL A 4 4.34 -6.18 -5.13
C VAL A 4 3.74 -5.93 -3.75
N TYR A 5 3.97 -4.75 -3.19
CA TYR A 5 3.34 -4.30 -1.96
C TYR A 5 2.15 -3.40 -2.27
N LEU A 6 1.00 -3.71 -1.71
CA LEU A 6 -0.26 -2.97 -1.92
C LEU A 6 -0.55 -2.08 -0.71
N ALA A 7 -0.08 -0.86 -0.74
CA ALA A 7 -0.28 0.17 0.28
C ALA A 7 -1.53 1.02 0.00
N GLY A 8 -2.03 1.69 1.01
CA GLY A 8 -3.09 2.68 0.83
C GLY A 8 -4.37 2.37 1.59
N GLU A 9 -5.49 2.88 1.12
CA GLU A 9 -6.77 2.79 1.80
C GLU A 9 -7.19 1.35 2.09
N ILE A 10 -7.92 1.13 3.18
CA ILE A 10 -8.31 -0.21 3.68
C ILE A 10 -9.83 -0.41 3.71
N HIS A 11 -10.61 0.48 3.07
CA HIS A 11 -12.07 0.50 3.18
C HIS A 11 -12.79 -0.15 1.99
N THR A 12 -12.09 -0.42 0.89
CA THR A 12 -12.65 -1.06 -0.30
C THR A 12 -11.87 -2.33 -0.66
N ASN A 13 -12.38 -3.10 -1.61
CA ASN A 13 -11.79 -4.38 -2.05
C ASN A 13 -10.79 -4.25 -3.21
N TRP A 14 -10.20 -3.09 -3.38
CA TRP A 14 -9.29 -2.82 -4.50
C TRP A 14 -8.07 -3.76 -4.57
N ARG A 15 -7.59 -4.22 -3.41
CA ARG A 15 -6.47 -5.18 -3.34
C ARG A 15 -6.87 -6.52 -3.91
N GLU A 16 -8.02 -7.02 -3.46
CA GLU A 16 -8.59 -8.30 -3.92
C GLU A 16 -8.84 -8.26 -5.42
N GLU A 17 -9.36 -7.15 -5.94
CA GLU A 17 -9.57 -6.97 -7.39
C GLU A 17 -8.27 -7.08 -8.18
N ILE A 18 -7.19 -6.43 -7.74
CA ILE A 18 -5.86 -6.54 -8.39
C ILE A 18 -5.35 -7.98 -8.34
N ILE A 19 -5.41 -8.61 -7.17
CA ILE A 19 -4.93 -9.97 -6.97
C ILE A 19 -5.70 -10.96 -7.86
N ASP A 20 -7.03 -10.86 -7.88
CA ASP A 20 -7.90 -11.74 -8.66
C ASP A 20 -7.66 -11.59 -10.17
N LEU A 21 -7.52 -10.36 -10.65
CA LEU A 21 -7.22 -10.09 -12.07
C LEU A 21 -5.83 -10.63 -12.47
N CYS A 22 -4.83 -10.42 -11.62
CA CYS A 22 -3.49 -10.96 -11.87
C CYS A 22 -3.47 -12.49 -11.85
N ASN A 23 -4.21 -13.12 -10.93
CA ASN A 23 -4.34 -14.58 -10.85
C ASN A 23 -5.07 -15.15 -12.07
N LYS A 24 -6.11 -14.47 -12.55
CA LYS A 24 -6.83 -14.85 -13.79
C LYS A 24 -5.91 -14.86 -14.99
N ASP A 25 -5.03 -13.88 -15.08
CA ASP A 25 -4.02 -13.79 -16.14
C ASP A 25 -2.77 -14.68 -15.88
N LYS A 26 -2.75 -15.41 -14.77
CA LYS A 26 -1.65 -16.30 -14.34
C LYS A 26 -0.30 -15.59 -14.23
N LEU A 27 -0.31 -14.33 -13.80
CA LEU A 27 0.92 -13.56 -13.61
C LEU A 27 1.70 -14.08 -12.39
N ASP A 28 3.00 -14.25 -12.52
CA ASP A 28 3.86 -14.71 -11.43
C ASP A 28 4.22 -13.55 -10.48
N ILE A 29 3.27 -13.21 -9.61
CA ILE A 29 3.39 -12.11 -8.66
C ILE A 29 3.14 -12.58 -7.23
N LYS A 30 4.00 -12.16 -6.32
CA LYS A 30 3.78 -12.28 -4.88
C LYS A 30 3.33 -10.93 -4.31
N PHE A 31 2.10 -10.91 -3.79
CA PHE A 31 1.53 -9.72 -3.14
C PHE A 31 1.76 -9.73 -1.63
N THR A 32 2.05 -8.56 -1.08
CA THR A 32 2.02 -8.27 0.35
C THR A 32 1.24 -6.98 0.58
N SER A 33 0.71 -6.81 1.79
CA SER A 33 -0.12 -5.65 2.16
C SER A 33 -0.02 -5.37 3.66
N PRO A 34 -0.46 -4.19 4.13
CA PRO A 34 -0.68 -3.98 5.55
C PRO A 34 -1.76 -4.90 6.09
N VAL A 35 -1.88 -4.97 7.41
CA VAL A 35 -3.05 -5.60 8.05
C VAL A 35 -4.26 -4.72 7.76
N THR A 36 -5.24 -5.27 7.04
CA THR A 36 -6.43 -4.52 6.60
C THR A 36 -7.60 -4.62 7.58
N ASP A 37 -7.55 -5.55 8.53
CA ASP A 37 -8.45 -5.59 9.68
C ASP A 37 -8.05 -4.46 10.65
N HIS A 38 -8.89 -3.44 10.74
CA HIS A 38 -8.62 -2.23 11.51
C HIS A 38 -8.46 -2.53 13.00
N GLU A 39 -9.32 -3.37 13.56
CA GLU A 39 -9.27 -3.74 14.97
C GLU A 39 -8.02 -4.56 15.30
N ALA A 40 -7.70 -5.55 14.50
CA ALA A 40 -6.49 -6.35 14.66
C ALA A 40 -5.23 -5.50 14.54
N SER A 41 -5.19 -4.56 13.60
CA SER A 41 -4.07 -3.62 13.43
C SER A 41 -3.90 -2.70 14.64
N ASP A 42 -4.99 -2.15 15.16
CA ASP A 42 -4.94 -1.22 16.30
C ASP A 42 -4.61 -1.93 17.62
N ASN A 43 -5.00 -3.17 17.78
CA ASN A 43 -4.86 -3.93 19.03
C ASN A 43 -3.57 -4.76 19.13
N CYS A 44 -2.83 -4.96 18.04
CA CYS A 44 -1.66 -5.85 18.04
C CYS A 44 -0.61 -5.47 19.09
N GLY A 45 -0.43 -4.18 19.37
CA GLY A 45 0.54 -3.71 20.35
C GLY A 45 0.19 -4.13 21.77
N VAL A 46 -1.06 -3.94 22.19
CA VAL A 46 -1.51 -4.29 23.54
C VAL A 46 -1.65 -5.81 23.70
N GLU A 47 -2.02 -6.53 22.65
CA GLU A 47 -2.06 -7.99 22.67
C GLU A 47 -0.68 -8.63 22.89
N ILE A 48 0.36 -8.05 22.29
CA ILE A 48 1.73 -8.56 22.37
C ILE A 48 2.48 -8.02 23.58
N LEU A 49 2.35 -6.72 23.86
CA LEU A 49 3.16 -6.00 24.84
C LEU A 49 2.43 -5.65 26.15
N GLY A 50 1.14 -5.94 26.25
CA GLY A 50 0.31 -5.62 27.40
C GLY A 50 -0.52 -4.34 27.25
N GLU A 51 -1.49 -4.19 28.15
CA GLU A 51 -2.45 -3.09 28.16
C GLU A 51 -1.82 -1.73 28.48
N GLU A 52 -2.49 -0.69 28.00
CA GLU A 52 -2.17 0.71 28.27
C GLU A 52 -3.42 1.48 28.70
N GLU A 53 -3.27 2.39 29.67
CA GLU A 53 -4.37 3.20 30.17
C GLU A 53 -4.79 4.32 29.18
N LYS A 54 -3.83 4.83 28.39
CA LYS A 54 -4.07 5.91 27.42
C LYS A 54 -4.09 5.39 25.99
N ASN A 55 -5.10 5.79 25.22
CA ASN A 55 -5.21 5.44 23.80
C ASN A 55 -3.96 5.83 22.98
N MET A 56 -3.33 6.95 23.32
CA MET A 56 -2.10 7.38 22.65
C MET A 56 -0.97 6.34 22.73
N TRP A 57 -0.79 5.70 23.89
CA TRP A 57 0.24 4.67 24.06
C TRP A 57 -0.15 3.35 23.42
N LYS A 58 -1.44 3.00 23.44
CA LYS A 58 -2.00 1.87 22.72
C LYS A 58 -1.74 2.01 21.21
N ASP A 59 -2.09 3.15 20.63
CA ASP A 59 -1.89 3.44 19.21
C ASP A 59 -0.40 3.43 18.85
N ARG A 60 0.45 3.97 19.71
CA ARG A 60 1.91 3.96 19.49
C ARG A 60 2.50 2.56 19.49
N LYS A 61 2.08 1.69 20.38
CA LYS A 61 2.52 0.29 20.40
C LYS A 61 2.12 -0.43 19.11
N GLY A 62 0.86 -0.28 18.68
CA GLY A 62 0.37 -0.84 17.45
C GLY A 62 1.10 -0.31 16.22
N ALA A 63 1.24 1.01 16.13
CA ALA A 63 1.93 1.68 15.03
C ALA A 63 3.41 1.26 14.93
N ASN A 64 4.11 1.15 16.05
CA ASN A 64 5.51 0.72 16.06
C ASN A 64 5.70 -0.71 15.53
N ILE A 65 4.85 -1.65 15.94
CA ILE A 65 4.91 -3.03 15.46
C ILE A 65 4.53 -3.11 13.97
N ASN A 66 3.45 -2.45 13.57
CA ASN A 66 3.02 -2.38 12.17
C ASN A 66 4.09 -1.71 11.29
N SER A 67 4.81 -0.73 11.82
CA SER A 67 5.91 -0.06 11.12
C SER A 67 7.03 -1.04 10.74
N ILE A 68 7.38 -1.98 11.63
CA ILE A 68 8.39 -3.02 11.32
C ILE A 68 7.92 -3.85 10.13
N ARG A 69 6.68 -4.33 10.17
CA ARG A 69 6.07 -5.14 9.11
C ARG A 69 6.00 -4.38 7.78
N THR A 70 5.50 -3.14 7.81
CA THR A 70 5.35 -2.29 6.62
C THR A 70 6.70 -1.99 5.97
N LYS A 71 7.68 -1.54 6.76
CA LYS A 71 9.02 -1.24 6.26
C LYS A 71 9.68 -2.46 5.63
N LYS A 72 9.59 -3.61 6.29
CA LYS A 72 10.14 -4.86 5.75
C LYS A 72 9.48 -5.26 4.44
N SER A 73 8.16 -5.17 4.34
CA SER A 73 7.41 -5.49 3.14
C SER A 73 7.76 -4.57 1.97
N ILE A 74 7.93 -3.27 2.22
CA ILE A 74 8.35 -2.31 1.20
C ILE A 74 9.79 -2.58 0.77
N GLN A 75 10.71 -2.84 1.70
CA GLN A 75 12.10 -3.18 1.39
C GLN A 75 12.23 -4.40 0.50
N ASP A 76 11.41 -5.42 0.74
CA ASP A 76 11.43 -6.69 0.01
C ASP A 76 10.67 -6.65 -1.33
N SER A 77 9.91 -5.60 -1.60
CA SER A 77 9.14 -5.47 -2.85
C SER A 77 9.97 -4.90 -4.00
N ASP A 78 9.57 -5.22 -5.23
CA ASP A 78 10.07 -4.63 -6.46
C ASP A 78 9.23 -3.41 -6.86
N VAL A 79 7.92 -3.50 -6.64
CA VAL A 79 6.93 -2.47 -6.97
C VAL A 79 6.04 -2.20 -5.75
N VAL A 80 5.76 -0.95 -5.50
CA VAL A 80 4.81 -0.50 -4.48
C VAL A 80 3.63 0.18 -5.16
N VAL A 81 2.43 -0.36 -4.97
CA VAL A 81 1.18 0.25 -5.43
C VAL A 81 0.55 0.97 -4.25
N VAL A 82 0.23 2.25 -4.41
CA VAL A 82 -0.35 3.07 -3.33
C VAL A 82 -1.67 3.64 -3.79
N LYS A 83 -2.78 3.24 -3.15
CA LYS A 83 -4.10 3.79 -3.45
C LYS A 83 -4.53 4.82 -2.44
N PHE A 84 -4.89 6.00 -2.94
CA PHE A 84 -5.55 7.05 -2.19
C PHE A 84 -7.05 7.01 -2.51
N GLY A 85 -7.86 6.67 -1.51
CA GLY A 85 -9.30 6.59 -1.64
C GLY A 85 -9.98 7.97 -1.47
N GLU A 86 -11.27 8.01 -1.77
CA GLU A 86 -12.08 9.23 -1.68
C GLU A 86 -12.51 9.56 -0.25
N LYS A 87 -12.54 8.52 0.60
CA LYS A 87 -13.14 8.55 1.93
C LYS A 87 -12.10 8.89 2.95
N TYR A 88 -11.66 9.50 3.61
CA TYR A 88 -10.60 9.78 4.60
C TYR A 88 -9.29 10.22 3.94
N LYS A 89 -8.53 10.93 4.73
CA LYS A 89 -7.17 11.32 4.36
C LYS A 89 -6.22 10.18 4.68
N GLN A 90 -5.51 9.67 3.68
CA GLN A 90 -4.55 8.58 3.85
C GLN A 90 -3.14 9.12 4.02
N TRP A 91 -2.87 9.79 5.13
CA TRP A 91 -1.52 10.31 5.41
C TRP A 91 -0.47 9.20 5.52
N ASN A 92 -0.84 8.05 6.10
CA ASN A 92 0.06 6.89 6.19
C ASN A 92 0.39 6.30 4.81
N ALA A 93 -0.53 6.37 3.85
CA ALA A 93 -0.25 5.98 2.48
C ALA A 93 0.77 6.92 1.81
N ALA A 94 0.69 8.22 2.06
CA ALA A 94 1.68 9.18 1.60
C ALA A 94 3.06 8.92 2.24
N PHE A 95 3.10 8.55 3.52
CA PHE A 95 4.33 8.14 4.19
C PHE A 95 4.94 6.89 3.54
N ASP A 96 4.13 5.88 3.24
CA ASP A 96 4.59 4.65 2.58
C ASP A 96 5.16 4.94 1.19
N ALA A 97 4.50 5.81 0.42
CA ALA A 97 4.99 6.25 -0.88
C ALA A 97 6.35 6.96 -0.78
N GLY A 98 6.50 7.87 0.19
CA GLY A 98 7.76 8.57 0.44
C GLY A 98 8.89 7.64 0.87
N TYR A 99 8.57 6.66 1.74
CA TYR A 99 9.53 5.65 2.15
C TYR A 99 9.97 4.77 0.97
N ALA A 100 9.05 4.31 0.16
CA ALA A 100 9.34 3.55 -1.05
C ALA A 100 10.20 4.35 -2.04
N SER A 101 9.90 5.63 -2.21
CA SER A 101 10.68 6.54 -3.06
C SER A 101 12.13 6.68 -2.56
N ALA A 102 12.34 6.85 -1.26
CA ALA A 102 13.67 6.93 -0.67
C ALA A 102 14.49 5.65 -0.86
N LEU A 103 13.84 4.50 -1.00
CA LEU A 103 14.46 3.22 -1.31
C LEU A 103 14.60 2.94 -2.81
N ASN A 104 14.31 3.91 -3.65
CA ASN A 104 14.32 3.78 -5.12
C ASN A 104 13.42 2.66 -5.65
N LYS A 105 12.30 2.41 -5.01
CA LYS A 105 11.30 1.47 -5.51
C LYS A 105 10.49 2.08 -6.65
N SER A 106 10.04 1.24 -7.58
CA SER A 106 9.05 1.66 -8.56
C SER A 106 7.70 1.81 -7.87
N ILE A 107 7.05 2.96 -8.05
CA ILE A 107 5.80 3.29 -7.38
C ILE A 107 4.71 3.51 -8.42
N ILE A 108 3.57 2.85 -8.23
CA ILE A 108 2.34 3.08 -9.00
C ILE A 108 1.32 3.68 -8.03
N VAL A 109 0.84 4.88 -8.32
CA VAL A 109 -0.16 5.56 -7.50
C VAL A 109 -1.53 5.43 -8.16
N ILE A 110 -2.56 5.21 -7.35
CA ILE A 110 -3.97 5.23 -7.77
C ILE A 110 -4.68 6.33 -7.01
N HIS A 111 -5.24 7.29 -7.71
CA HIS A 111 -6.17 8.28 -7.16
C HIS A 111 -7.06 8.87 -8.24
N ASN A 112 -8.14 9.55 -7.84
CA ASN A 112 -9.00 10.28 -8.76
C ASN A 112 -8.41 11.67 -9.10
N ASP A 113 -8.98 12.33 -10.11
CA ASP A 113 -8.51 13.63 -10.59
C ASP A 113 -8.64 14.75 -9.54
N GLU A 114 -9.61 14.64 -8.62
CA GLU A 114 -9.82 15.64 -7.56
C GLU A 114 -8.62 15.74 -6.61
N HIS A 115 -7.86 14.68 -6.45
CA HIS A 115 -6.71 14.63 -5.56
C HIS A 115 -5.38 15.03 -6.23
N GLN A 116 -5.38 15.36 -7.50
CA GLN A 116 -4.17 15.65 -8.26
C GLN A 116 -3.31 16.74 -7.59
N HIS A 117 -3.91 17.85 -7.20
CA HIS A 117 -3.16 18.94 -6.58
C HIS A 117 -2.62 18.57 -5.19
N ALA A 118 -3.44 17.92 -4.37
CA ALA A 118 -3.04 17.49 -3.03
C ALA A 118 -1.92 16.46 -3.05
N LEU A 119 -1.88 15.60 -4.06
CA LEU A 119 -0.92 14.50 -4.21
C LEU A 119 0.19 14.80 -5.23
N LYS A 120 0.37 16.03 -5.65
CA LYS A 120 1.32 16.39 -6.71
C LYS A 120 2.77 15.94 -6.44
N GLU A 121 3.21 15.99 -5.19
CA GLU A 121 4.57 15.55 -4.82
C GLU A 121 4.67 14.02 -4.75
N VAL A 122 3.62 13.35 -4.31
CA VAL A 122 3.53 11.88 -4.36
C VAL A 122 3.55 11.41 -5.80
N ASP A 123 2.76 12.04 -6.68
CA ASP A 123 2.73 11.72 -8.10
C ASP A 123 4.08 11.97 -8.78
N ALA A 124 4.79 13.03 -8.39
CA ALA A 124 6.12 13.32 -8.90
C ALA A 124 7.16 12.25 -8.56
N SER A 125 6.96 11.49 -7.49
CA SER A 125 7.83 10.37 -7.10
C SER A 125 7.44 9.04 -7.77
N ALA A 126 6.28 8.98 -8.41
CA ALA A 126 5.73 7.76 -8.98
C ALA A 126 6.27 7.48 -10.39
N SER A 127 6.41 6.20 -10.71
CA SER A 127 6.70 5.74 -12.07
C SER A 127 5.45 5.79 -12.97
N ALA A 128 4.28 5.65 -12.36
CA ALA A 128 2.99 5.79 -13.03
C ALA A 128 1.90 6.25 -12.06
N VAL A 129 0.95 7.02 -12.58
CA VAL A 129 -0.29 7.39 -11.89
C VAL A 129 -1.45 6.75 -12.64
N ALA A 130 -2.12 5.80 -12.00
CA ALA A 130 -3.22 5.05 -12.57
C ALA A 130 -4.57 5.61 -12.11
N ALA A 131 -5.57 5.55 -12.97
CA ALA A 131 -6.92 5.95 -12.64
C ALA A 131 -7.70 4.87 -11.87
N ASP A 132 -7.35 3.59 -12.10
CA ASP A 132 -8.05 2.44 -11.53
C ASP A 132 -7.16 1.20 -11.40
N GLN A 133 -7.72 0.15 -10.81
CA GLN A 133 -7.08 -1.14 -10.60
C GLN A 133 -6.74 -1.86 -11.92
N HIS A 134 -7.55 -1.70 -12.95
CA HIS A 134 -7.32 -2.35 -14.26
C HIS A 134 -6.05 -1.81 -14.93
N GLN A 135 -5.81 -0.50 -14.83
CA GLN A 135 -4.55 0.08 -15.33
C GLN A 135 -3.34 -0.47 -14.58
N VAL A 136 -3.43 -0.64 -13.27
CA VAL A 136 -2.35 -1.26 -12.48
C VAL A 136 -2.06 -2.68 -12.96
N VAL A 137 -3.08 -3.51 -13.14
CA VAL A 137 -2.90 -4.89 -13.63
C VAL A 137 -2.24 -4.91 -15.00
N ARG A 138 -2.62 -4.01 -15.91
CA ARG A 138 -1.99 -3.88 -17.24
C ARG A 138 -0.53 -3.48 -17.15
N ILE A 139 -0.19 -2.58 -16.23
CA ILE A 139 1.21 -2.19 -15.99
C ILE A 139 2.02 -3.39 -15.47
N LEU A 140 1.52 -4.11 -14.47
CA LEU A 140 2.19 -5.28 -13.91
C LEU A 140 2.37 -6.39 -14.96
N LYS A 141 1.36 -6.62 -15.79
CA LYS A 141 1.45 -7.54 -16.91
C LYS A 141 2.53 -7.14 -17.90
N TYR A 142 2.56 -5.88 -18.28
CA TYR A 142 3.58 -5.36 -19.19
C TYR A 142 5.01 -5.51 -18.63
N ILE A 143 5.18 -5.28 -17.33
CA ILE A 143 6.48 -5.47 -16.66
C ILE A 143 6.97 -6.92 -16.79
N LEU A 144 6.06 -7.89 -16.66
CA LEU A 144 6.40 -9.31 -16.68
C LEU A 144 6.52 -9.89 -18.10
N GLU A 145 5.67 -9.47 -19.00
CA GLU A 145 5.51 -10.09 -20.33
C GLU A 145 6.02 -9.21 -21.49
N GLY A 146 6.20 -7.91 -21.25
CA GLY A 146 6.65 -6.95 -22.27
C GLY A 146 5.56 -6.59 -23.30
N SER A 147 4.32 -6.96 -23.00
CA SER A 147 3.20 -6.68 -23.91
C SER A 147 1.85 -6.56 -23.21
#